data_ae0081314b25d93dc166ad71aa42a262
#
_entry.id   ae0081314b25d93dc166ad71aa42a262
#
_cell.length_a   1.000
_cell.length_b   1.000
_cell.length_c   1.000
_cell.angle_alpha   90.00
_cell.angle_beta   90.00
_cell.angle_gamma   90.00
#
_symmetry.space_group_name_H-M   'P 1'
#
loop_
_entity.id
_entity.type
_entity.pdbx_description
1 polymer ?
#
loop_
_entity_poly.entity_id
_entity_poly.type
_entity_poly.pdbx_seq_one_letter_code
_entity_poly.pdbx_strand_id
1 'polypeptide(L)'
;MADTDREADLRKEYIDTAVKAVVKIEEKWKALCAVDKSSAWTESYFRETNNDSTDGGTGSPIEGVPQYAPFPFFDVTETKISSIVLKYAGESIISLEATQNATVPMLQRKIYRLGRKIIYQIDYSIEASCNSNAGNGVAITAGYEWDSATIANRDPIKDTLDAIQTLRADGIDALSGNGYLVMNGQDYTNYISNTKVLNHPTYSSGVMSNGRVGSILGLTIVVSEVVTAESAYVIVAKQGMVWKQAEGMKVVTITDPGKSTTIRAWERGVFQLQAPNEICKITNTRA
;
A
#
# COMPACT_ATOMS: atom_id res chain seq x y z
N MET A 1 9.40 35.39 31.03
CA MET A 1 10.26 34.20 31.12
C MET A 1 10.65 33.84 29.73
N ALA A 2 11.93 33.76 29.43
CA ALA A 2 12.36 33.24 28.14
C ALA A 2 12.00 31.78 28.07
N ASP A 3 11.22 31.41 27.05
CA ASP A 3 10.85 30.05 26.71
C ASP A 3 12.17 29.30 26.39
N THR A 4 12.56 28.37 27.22
CA THR A 4 13.78 27.61 26.97
C THR A 4 13.52 26.65 25.82
N ASP A 5 14.50 26.41 24.95
CA ASP A 5 14.38 25.52 23.79
C ASP A 5 13.81 24.13 24.14
N ARG A 6 13.95 23.73 25.42
CA ARG A 6 13.40 22.45 25.93
C ARG A 6 11.87 22.46 26.10
N GLU A 7 11.27 23.62 26.43
CA GLU A 7 9.81 23.74 26.53
C GLU A 7 9.15 23.83 25.15
N ALA A 8 9.84 24.40 24.16
CA ALA A 8 9.39 24.48 22.79
C ALA A 8 9.25 23.08 22.17
N ASP A 9 10.18 22.17 22.46
CA ASP A 9 10.15 20.78 21.94
C ASP A 9 8.97 19.94 22.48
N LEU A 10 8.39 20.35 23.59
CA LEU A 10 7.25 19.68 24.22
C LEU A 10 5.90 20.29 23.83
N ARG A 11 5.88 21.33 23.01
CA ARG A 11 4.60 21.91 22.56
C ARG A 11 3.82 20.92 21.72
N LYS A 12 2.54 20.79 22.05
CA LYS A 12 1.61 19.90 21.36
C LYS A 12 1.63 20.08 19.83
N GLU A 13 1.69 21.33 19.37
CA GLU A 13 1.71 21.67 17.94
C GLU A 13 2.95 21.15 17.22
N TYR A 14 4.12 21.23 17.87
CA TYR A 14 5.36 20.72 17.32
C TYR A 14 5.33 19.20 17.19
N ILE A 15 4.88 18.52 18.24
CA ILE A 15 4.76 17.06 18.25
C ILE A 15 3.77 16.57 17.19
N ASP A 16 2.61 17.21 17.09
CA ASP A 16 1.59 16.87 16.10
C ASP A 16 2.10 17.06 14.66
N THR A 17 2.81 18.17 14.42
CA THR A 17 3.42 18.45 13.11
C THR A 17 4.52 17.44 12.78
N ALA A 18 5.37 17.09 13.74
CA ALA A 18 6.44 16.11 13.54
C ALA A 18 5.88 14.72 13.22
N VAL A 19 4.85 14.28 13.93
CA VAL A 19 4.19 12.97 13.64
C VAL A 19 3.54 12.98 12.29
N LYS A 20 2.81 14.02 11.93
CA LYS A 20 2.17 14.12 10.59
C LYS A 20 3.20 14.14 9.46
N ALA A 21 4.35 14.77 9.66
CA ALA A 21 5.42 14.76 8.66
C ALA A 21 5.98 13.34 8.45
N VAL A 22 6.18 12.60 9.55
CA VAL A 22 6.63 11.19 9.47
C VAL A 22 5.59 10.32 8.75
N VAL A 23 4.32 10.46 9.10
CA VAL A 23 3.21 9.74 8.49
C VAL A 23 3.25 9.88 6.97
N LYS A 24 3.32 11.12 6.48
CA LYS A 24 3.30 11.40 5.03
C LYS A 24 4.47 10.78 4.25
N ILE A 25 5.63 10.59 4.90
CA ILE A 25 6.83 10.04 4.25
C ILE A 25 6.79 8.50 4.22
N GLU A 26 6.22 7.88 5.25
CA GLU A 26 6.29 6.44 5.46
C GLU A 26 5.08 5.66 4.93
N GLU A 27 3.96 6.33 4.65
CA GLU A 27 2.78 5.69 4.05
C GLU A 27 3.10 5.16 2.65
N LYS A 28 2.92 3.86 2.45
CA LYS A 28 3.13 3.19 1.16
C LYS A 28 1.82 2.65 0.61
N TRP A 29 1.23 1.69 1.30
CA TRP A 29 -0.01 1.07 0.88
C TRP A 29 -1.23 1.99 1.02
N LYS A 30 -1.31 2.72 2.12
CA LYS A 30 -2.39 3.71 2.30
C LYS A 30 -2.37 4.80 1.23
N ALA A 31 -1.18 5.19 0.74
CA ALA A 31 -1.04 6.16 -0.35
C ALA A 31 -1.63 5.66 -1.70
N LEU A 32 -1.73 4.34 -1.89
CA LEU A 32 -2.35 3.74 -3.08
C LEU A 32 -3.88 3.69 -2.99
N CYS A 33 -4.45 3.87 -1.79
CA CYS A 33 -5.89 3.86 -1.59
C CYS A 33 -6.52 5.23 -1.89
N ALA A 34 -7.77 5.24 -2.33
CA ALA A 34 -8.62 6.42 -2.24
C ALA A 34 -9.00 6.64 -0.77
N VAL A 35 -8.86 7.86 -0.26
CA VAL A 35 -9.15 8.17 1.14
C VAL A 35 -10.50 8.86 1.24
N ASP A 36 -11.46 8.20 1.89
CA ASP A 36 -12.79 8.72 2.17
C ASP A 36 -13.02 8.90 3.67
N LYS A 37 -13.87 9.85 4.02
CA LYS A 37 -14.26 10.07 5.42
C LYS A 37 -15.37 9.10 5.84
N SER A 38 -15.30 8.62 7.08
CA SER A 38 -16.35 7.83 7.72
C SER A 38 -16.72 8.43 9.08
N SER A 39 -17.99 8.35 9.45
CA SER A 39 -18.46 8.64 10.81
C SER A 39 -19.07 7.40 11.49
N ALA A 40 -19.12 6.28 10.79
CA ALA A 40 -19.74 5.06 11.25
C ALA A 40 -18.81 4.24 12.17
N TRP A 41 -19.39 3.38 13.01
CA TRP A 41 -18.66 2.38 13.77
C TRP A 41 -18.36 1.13 12.93
N THR A 42 -19.28 0.80 12.03
CA THR A 42 -19.17 -0.31 11.07
C THR A 42 -19.48 0.23 9.69
N GLU A 43 -18.61 -0.06 8.74
CA GLU A 43 -18.76 0.27 7.34
C GLU A 43 -19.16 -0.98 6.55
N SER A 44 -20.13 -0.82 5.66
CA SER A 44 -20.50 -1.86 4.71
C SER A 44 -20.18 -1.39 3.30
N TYR A 45 -19.63 -2.28 2.50
CA TYR A 45 -19.35 -2.01 1.11
C TYR A 45 -19.68 -3.23 0.25
N PHE A 46 -19.84 -3.00 -1.03
CA PHE A 46 -20.01 -4.05 -2.01
C PHE A 46 -18.65 -4.33 -2.66
N ARG A 47 -18.32 -5.61 -2.74
CA ARG A 47 -17.13 -6.09 -3.44
C ARG A 47 -17.60 -6.73 -4.73
N GLU A 48 -17.06 -6.26 -5.84
CA GLU A 48 -17.27 -6.87 -7.14
C GLU A 48 -16.65 -8.27 -7.16
N THR A 49 -17.39 -9.23 -7.72
CA THR A 49 -16.93 -10.62 -7.85
C THR A 49 -16.78 -11.02 -9.30
N ASN A 50 -17.33 -10.24 -10.22
CA ASN A 50 -17.29 -10.47 -11.65
C ASN A 50 -16.38 -9.46 -12.34
N ASN A 51 -15.94 -9.85 -13.51
CA ASN A 51 -15.16 -9.03 -14.39
C ASN A 51 -16.08 -8.40 -15.45
N ASP A 52 -16.30 -7.09 -15.35
CA ASP A 52 -17.26 -6.35 -16.19
C ASP A 52 -16.99 -6.44 -17.70
N SER A 53 -15.73 -6.68 -18.09
CA SER A 53 -15.37 -6.66 -19.51
C SER A 53 -15.54 -8.02 -20.20
N THR A 54 -15.45 -9.12 -19.45
CA THR A 54 -15.52 -10.48 -19.99
C THR A 54 -16.79 -11.23 -19.60
N ASP A 55 -17.40 -10.89 -18.47
CA ASP A 55 -18.63 -11.50 -17.97
C ASP A 55 -19.91 -10.89 -18.56
N GLY A 56 -19.77 -10.17 -19.66
CA GLY A 56 -20.93 -9.82 -20.47
C GLY A 56 -21.70 -11.08 -20.81
N GLY A 57 -22.63 -11.44 -19.91
CA GLY A 57 -23.46 -12.63 -19.86
C GLY A 57 -23.40 -13.49 -21.09
N THR A 58 -22.89 -14.67 -20.96
CA THR A 58 -22.84 -15.68 -22.01
C THR A 58 -24.20 -15.75 -22.69
N GLY A 59 -24.41 -15.04 -23.79
CA GLY A 59 -25.53 -15.33 -24.63
C GLY A 59 -26.32 -14.20 -25.28
N SER A 60 -26.17 -12.98 -24.89
CA SER A 60 -26.91 -11.92 -25.58
C SER A 60 -26.00 -10.77 -26.03
N PRO A 61 -25.74 -10.65 -27.32
CA PRO A 61 -25.00 -9.51 -27.82
C PRO A 61 -25.76 -8.22 -27.52
N ILE A 62 -25.05 -7.22 -26.94
CA ILE A 62 -25.60 -5.89 -26.73
C ILE A 62 -25.85 -5.19 -28.06
N GLU A 63 -25.15 -5.65 -29.10
CA GLU A 63 -25.24 -5.15 -30.46
C GLU A 63 -26.38 -5.85 -31.25
N GLY A 64 -27.08 -5.06 -32.05
CA GLY A 64 -28.06 -5.62 -32.99
C GLY A 64 -29.39 -6.03 -32.37
N VAL A 65 -29.79 -5.46 -31.24
CA VAL A 65 -31.10 -5.75 -30.61
C VAL A 65 -32.22 -5.39 -31.59
N PRO A 66 -33.09 -6.37 -31.97
CA PRO A 66 -34.18 -6.15 -32.91
C PRO A 66 -35.20 -5.15 -32.41
N GLN A 67 -35.91 -4.44 -33.34
CA GLN A 67 -37.03 -3.56 -32.98
C GLN A 67 -38.07 -4.32 -32.14
N TYR A 68 -38.49 -3.76 -31.03
CA TYR A 68 -39.43 -4.32 -30.06
C TYR A 68 -38.93 -5.55 -29.26
N ALA A 69 -37.65 -5.97 -29.38
CA ALA A 69 -37.10 -6.98 -28.51
C ALA A 69 -36.80 -6.40 -27.12
N PRO A 70 -36.96 -7.17 -26.04
CA PRO A 70 -36.50 -6.74 -24.72
C PRO A 70 -34.98 -6.49 -24.73
N PHE A 71 -34.54 -5.48 -24.01
CA PHE A 71 -33.11 -5.24 -23.87
C PHE A 71 -32.43 -6.41 -23.13
N PRO A 72 -31.19 -6.78 -23.51
CA PRO A 72 -30.41 -7.77 -22.79
C PRO A 72 -30.23 -7.32 -21.32
N PHE A 73 -30.41 -8.28 -20.41
CA PHE A 73 -30.21 -8.01 -18.99
C PHE A 73 -28.73 -8.22 -18.65
N PHE A 74 -28.17 -7.24 -17.96
CA PHE A 74 -26.81 -7.28 -17.41
C PHE A 74 -26.91 -7.25 -15.91
N ASP A 75 -26.22 -8.17 -15.24
CA ASP A 75 -26.16 -8.21 -13.77
C ASP A 75 -24.69 -8.20 -13.32
N VAL A 76 -24.35 -7.28 -12.43
CA VAL A 76 -23.05 -7.23 -11.75
C VAL A 76 -23.21 -8.01 -10.46
N THR A 77 -22.41 -9.05 -10.28
CA THR A 77 -22.44 -9.84 -9.05
C THR A 77 -21.57 -9.18 -7.98
N GLU A 78 -22.22 -8.72 -6.93
CA GLU A 78 -21.58 -8.06 -5.80
C GLU A 78 -21.78 -8.84 -4.50
N THR A 79 -20.75 -8.87 -3.67
CA THR A 79 -20.85 -9.41 -2.32
C THR A 79 -20.78 -8.30 -1.29
N LYS A 80 -21.83 -8.18 -0.45
CA LYS A 80 -21.83 -7.21 0.65
C LYS A 80 -20.90 -7.67 1.77
N ILE A 81 -19.94 -6.82 2.13
CA ILE A 81 -18.99 -7.03 3.21
C ILE A 81 -19.18 -5.93 4.25
N SER A 82 -19.20 -6.32 5.52
CA SER A 82 -19.26 -5.38 6.65
C SER A 82 -17.97 -5.47 7.45
N SER A 83 -17.35 -4.34 7.73
CA SER A 83 -16.09 -4.25 8.45
C SER A 83 -16.17 -3.22 9.58
N ILE A 84 -15.61 -3.55 10.73
CA ILE A 84 -15.55 -2.64 11.88
C ILE A 84 -14.41 -1.65 11.68
N VAL A 85 -14.64 -0.38 12.00
CA VAL A 85 -13.62 0.66 11.98
C VAL A 85 -12.64 0.43 13.13
N LEU A 86 -11.40 0.10 12.81
CA LEU A 86 -10.36 -0.21 13.79
C LEU A 86 -9.62 1.04 14.25
N LYS A 87 -9.12 0.99 15.49
CA LYS A 87 -8.25 2.01 16.05
C LYS A 87 -6.81 1.48 16.07
N TYR A 88 -5.92 2.15 15.35
CA TYR A 88 -4.49 1.93 15.37
C TYR A 88 -3.86 2.93 16.32
N ALA A 89 -3.33 2.47 17.44
CA ALA A 89 -2.86 3.35 18.49
C ALA A 89 -1.56 2.86 19.14
N GLY A 90 -0.79 3.78 19.66
CA GLY A 90 0.38 3.49 20.44
C GLY A 90 0.72 4.62 21.40
N GLU A 91 1.50 4.30 22.42
CA GLU A 91 2.03 5.29 23.35
C GLU A 91 3.53 5.10 23.60
N SER A 92 4.19 6.18 23.94
CA SER A 92 5.59 6.20 24.33
C SER A 92 5.79 7.10 25.52
N ILE A 93 6.47 6.62 26.55
CA ILE A 93 6.71 7.33 27.81
C ILE A 93 8.16 7.78 27.84
N ILE A 94 8.39 9.01 28.31
CA ILE A 94 9.70 9.62 28.53
C ILE A 94 9.75 10.08 29.97
N SER A 95 10.76 9.62 30.75
CA SER A 95 10.97 10.11 32.12
C SER A 95 11.51 11.54 32.11
N LEU A 96 11.24 12.25 33.17
CA LEU A 96 11.73 13.64 33.35
C LEU A 96 13.26 13.68 33.33
N GLU A 97 13.91 12.72 33.96
CA GLU A 97 15.38 12.62 34.03
C GLU A 97 15.97 12.38 32.63
N ALA A 98 15.32 11.55 31.82
CA ALA A 98 15.76 11.32 30.45
C ALA A 98 15.64 12.58 29.58
N THR A 99 14.64 13.43 29.84
CA THR A 99 14.47 14.69 29.11
C THR A 99 15.51 15.73 29.56
N GLN A 100 15.85 15.77 30.85
CA GLN A 100 16.79 16.72 31.41
C GLN A 100 18.26 16.40 31.13
N ASN A 101 18.60 15.09 31.12
CA ASN A 101 19.98 14.62 31.01
C ASN A 101 20.36 14.14 29.59
N ALA A 102 19.44 14.12 28.67
CA ALA A 102 19.72 13.60 27.33
C ALA A 102 20.48 14.61 26.46
N THR A 103 21.64 14.22 25.99
CA THR A 103 22.41 14.94 24.97
C THR A 103 21.83 14.81 23.55
N VAL A 104 20.89 13.90 23.35
CA VAL A 104 20.30 13.57 22.06
C VAL A 104 18.79 13.84 22.12
N PRO A 105 18.16 14.31 21.06
CA PRO A 105 16.72 14.57 21.02
C PRO A 105 15.90 13.26 21.11
N MET A 106 15.80 12.72 22.34
CA MET A 106 15.10 11.46 22.60
C MET A 106 13.61 11.55 22.28
N LEU A 107 13.02 12.72 22.48
CA LEU A 107 11.63 13.00 22.18
C LEU A 107 11.32 12.76 20.70
N GLN A 108 12.11 13.38 19.82
CA GLN A 108 11.94 13.26 18.37
C GLN A 108 12.08 11.79 17.90
N ARG A 109 13.06 11.07 18.46
CA ARG A 109 13.24 9.64 18.14
C ARG A 109 12.04 8.78 18.54
N LYS A 110 11.45 9.05 19.70
CA LYS A 110 10.28 8.31 20.18
C LYS A 110 9.04 8.64 19.37
N ILE A 111 8.84 9.90 19.02
CA ILE A 111 7.76 10.35 18.14
C ILE A 111 7.88 9.65 16.77
N TYR A 112 9.07 9.70 16.19
CA TYR A 112 9.33 9.07 14.89
C TYR A 112 9.04 7.58 14.91
N ARG A 113 9.54 6.85 15.90
CA ARG A 113 9.31 5.40 16.03
C ARG A 113 7.84 5.06 16.25
N LEU A 114 7.14 5.88 17.04
CA LEU A 114 5.72 5.68 17.31
C LEU A 114 4.88 5.87 16.03
N GLY A 115 5.13 6.94 15.29
CA GLY A 115 4.47 7.20 14.01
C GLY A 115 4.70 6.07 13.01
N ARG A 116 5.96 5.67 12.79
CA ARG A 116 6.32 4.56 11.89
C ARG A 116 5.62 3.25 12.26
N LYS A 117 5.53 2.92 13.54
CA LYS A 117 4.91 1.67 13.99
C LYS A 117 3.41 1.64 13.70
N ILE A 118 2.72 2.77 13.85
CA ILE A 118 1.28 2.88 13.55
C ILE A 118 1.05 2.74 12.05
N ILE A 119 1.85 3.45 11.23
CA ILE A 119 1.75 3.38 9.76
C ILE A 119 2.04 1.97 9.26
N TYR A 120 3.12 1.36 9.76
CA TYR A 120 3.46 -0.01 9.42
C TYR A 120 2.29 -0.98 9.68
N GLN A 121 1.58 -0.81 10.79
CA GLN A 121 0.44 -1.65 11.13
C GLN A 121 -0.77 -1.40 10.21
N ILE A 122 -0.99 -0.14 9.81
CA ILE A 122 -2.03 0.20 8.82
C ILE A 122 -1.70 -0.43 7.47
N ASP A 123 -0.49 -0.19 6.97
CA ASP A 123 -0.04 -0.74 5.69
C ASP A 123 -0.07 -2.28 5.68
N TYR A 124 0.29 -2.91 6.81
CA TYR A 124 0.20 -4.36 6.97
C TYR A 124 -1.25 -4.87 6.87
N SER A 125 -2.20 -4.16 7.48
CA SER A 125 -3.62 -4.56 7.39
C SER A 125 -4.18 -4.43 5.97
N ILE A 126 -3.73 -3.43 5.22
CA ILE A 126 -4.09 -3.23 3.82
C ILE A 126 -3.49 -4.34 2.95
N GLU A 127 -2.18 -4.60 3.09
CA GLU A 127 -1.49 -5.65 2.34
C GLU A 127 -2.08 -7.02 2.61
N ALA A 128 -2.32 -7.39 3.87
CA ALA A 128 -2.91 -8.67 4.25
C ALA A 128 -4.29 -8.88 3.60
N SER A 129 -5.08 -7.82 3.48
CA SER A 129 -6.38 -7.88 2.79
C SER A 129 -6.20 -8.05 1.27
N CYS A 130 -5.26 -7.34 0.65
CA CYS A 130 -4.93 -7.49 -0.77
C CYS A 130 -4.35 -8.87 -1.06
N ASN A 131 -3.45 -9.37 -0.19
CA ASN A 131 -2.84 -10.69 -0.32
C ASN A 131 -3.86 -11.83 -0.34
N SER A 132 -4.90 -11.70 0.48
CA SER A 132 -5.95 -12.73 0.61
C SER A 132 -7.04 -12.63 -0.45
N ASN A 133 -7.23 -11.47 -1.07
CA ASN A 133 -8.38 -11.18 -1.91
C ASN A 133 -8.03 -10.56 -3.27
N ALA A 134 -6.79 -10.65 -3.72
CA ALA A 134 -6.44 -10.22 -5.08
C ALA A 134 -7.27 -11.04 -6.10
N GLY A 135 -7.93 -10.35 -7.05
CA GLY A 135 -8.77 -10.99 -8.05
C GLY A 135 -7.95 -11.70 -9.12
N ASN A 136 -6.78 -11.15 -9.44
CA ASN A 136 -5.89 -11.65 -10.47
C ASN A 136 -4.57 -12.17 -9.90
N GLY A 137 -3.98 -13.16 -10.55
CA GLY A 137 -2.72 -13.73 -10.11
C GLY A 137 -1.88 -14.33 -11.23
N VAL A 138 -0.58 -14.17 -11.11
CA VAL A 138 0.45 -14.81 -11.94
C VAL A 138 1.35 -15.60 -11.01
N ALA A 139 1.45 -16.91 -11.20
CA ALA A 139 2.35 -17.75 -10.44
C ALA A 139 3.62 -18.03 -11.26
N ILE A 140 4.77 -17.67 -10.73
CA ILE A 140 6.06 -17.99 -11.34
C ILE A 140 6.30 -19.49 -11.17
N THR A 141 6.71 -20.14 -12.25
CA THR A 141 7.02 -21.57 -12.23
C THR A 141 8.28 -21.83 -11.40
N ALA A 142 8.28 -22.90 -10.60
CA ALA A 142 9.46 -23.29 -9.82
C ALA A 142 10.70 -23.46 -10.70
N GLY A 143 11.82 -22.89 -10.26
CA GLY A 143 13.07 -22.80 -11.01
C GLY A 143 13.21 -21.57 -11.90
N TYR A 144 12.17 -20.72 -11.98
CA TYR A 144 12.16 -19.45 -12.73
C TYR A 144 12.01 -18.23 -11.83
N GLU A 145 12.17 -18.38 -10.53
CA GLU A 145 12.11 -17.30 -9.54
C GLU A 145 13.14 -16.21 -9.86
N TRP A 146 12.92 -15.02 -9.37
CA TRP A 146 13.80 -13.87 -9.64
C TRP A 146 15.20 -14.02 -9.03
N ASP A 147 15.35 -14.92 -8.06
CA ASP A 147 16.61 -15.30 -7.44
C ASP A 147 17.07 -16.73 -7.82
N SER A 148 16.39 -17.40 -8.76
CA SER A 148 16.73 -18.75 -9.22
C SER A 148 18.24 -18.93 -9.41
N ALA A 149 18.80 -20.07 -9.03
CA ALA A 149 20.21 -20.40 -9.22
C ALA A 149 20.63 -20.31 -10.71
N THR A 150 19.71 -20.63 -11.62
CA THR A 150 19.93 -20.52 -13.07
C THR A 150 19.59 -19.11 -13.57
N ILE A 151 20.60 -18.28 -13.79
CA ILE A 151 20.45 -16.87 -14.19
C ILE A 151 19.59 -16.70 -15.47
N ALA A 152 19.72 -17.64 -16.42
CA ALA A 152 18.95 -17.60 -17.67
C ALA A 152 17.44 -17.73 -17.49
N ASN A 153 17.00 -18.32 -16.38
CA ASN A 153 15.60 -18.52 -16.08
C ASN A 153 14.94 -17.28 -15.42
N ARG A 154 15.74 -16.36 -14.90
CA ARG A 154 15.22 -15.15 -14.23
C ARG A 154 14.65 -14.17 -15.24
N ASP A 155 13.35 -13.95 -15.23
CA ASP A 155 12.70 -12.98 -16.12
C ASP A 155 11.62 -12.13 -15.43
N PRO A 156 11.98 -11.28 -14.47
CA PRO A 156 11.03 -10.45 -13.73
C PRO A 156 10.29 -9.45 -14.63
N ILE A 157 10.87 -9.07 -15.77
CA ILE A 157 10.23 -8.17 -16.74
C ILE A 157 9.07 -8.91 -17.41
N LYS A 158 9.27 -10.16 -17.82
CA LYS A 158 8.23 -10.97 -18.45
C LYS A 158 7.07 -11.20 -17.46
N ASP A 159 7.37 -11.56 -16.21
CA ASP A 159 6.36 -11.82 -15.19
C ASP A 159 5.51 -10.56 -14.90
N THR A 160 6.15 -9.38 -14.90
CA THR A 160 5.44 -8.09 -14.78
C THR A 160 4.56 -7.82 -16.00
N LEU A 161 5.03 -8.15 -17.23
CA LEU A 161 4.22 -8.01 -18.44
C LEU A 161 3.05 -8.99 -18.46
N ASP A 162 3.23 -10.20 -17.98
CA ASP A 162 2.17 -11.21 -17.84
C ASP A 162 1.10 -10.72 -16.85
N ALA A 163 1.51 -10.08 -15.74
CA ALA A 163 0.58 -9.45 -14.80
C ALA A 163 -0.20 -8.28 -15.43
N ILE A 164 0.46 -7.42 -16.20
CA ILE A 164 -0.20 -6.35 -16.96
C ILE A 164 -1.16 -6.93 -17.99
N GLN A 165 -0.78 -8.01 -18.67
CA GLN A 165 -1.62 -8.69 -19.64
C GLN A 165 -2.89 -9.27 -18.97
N THR A 166 -2.74 -9.86 -17.78
CA THR A 166 -3.88 -10.39 -17.01
C THR A 166 -4.88 -9.30 -16.66
N LEU A 167 -4.40 -8.14 -16.17
CA LEU A 167 -5.26 -6.98 -15.92
C LEU A 167 -5.95 -6.46 -17.18
N ARG A 168 -5.24 -6.43 -18.31
CA ARG A 168 -5.83 -6.01 -19.59
C ARG A 168 -6.89 -6.98 -20.11
N ALA A 169 -6.73 -8.29 -19.85
CA ALA A 169 -7.76 -9.28 -20.19
C ALA A 169 -9.07 -8.98 -19.45
N ASP A 170 -8.99 -8.37 -18.26
CA ASP A 170 -10.12 -7.91 -17.48
C ASP A 170 -10.61 -6.49 -17.87
N GLY A 171 -10.04 -5.90 -18.92
CA GLY A 171 -10.39 -4.56 -19.37
C GLY A 171 -9.74 -3.43 -18.57
N ILE A 172 -8.81 -3.76 -17.66
CA ILE A 172 -8.16 -2.81 -16.76
C ILE A 172 -6.82 -2.38 -17.35
N ASP A 173 -6.64 -1.08 -17.59
CA ASP A 173 -5.37 -0.55 -18.10
C ASP A 173 -4.47 -0.06 -16.97
N ALA A 174 -3.55 -0.91 -16.53
CA ALA A 174 -2.54 -0.57 -15.54
C ALA A 174 -1.54 0.52 -16.01
N LEU A 175 -1.48 0.84 -17.30
CA LEU A 175 -0.56 1.82 -17.87
C LEU A 175 -1.19 3.21 -18.03
N SER A 176 -2.42 3.41 -17.60
CA SER A 176 -3.14 4.70 -17.68
C SER A 176 -2.59 5.82 -16.78
N GLY A 177 -1.44 5.59 -16.12
CA GLY A 177 -0.74 6.55 -15.25
C GLY A 177 -0.92 6.30 -13.75
N ASN A 178 -1.82 5.42 -13.35
CA ASN A 178 -2.07 5.04 -11.95
C ASN A 178 -1.59 3.62 -11.61
N GLY A 179 -0.77 3.02 -12.46
CA GLY A 179 -0.22 1.70 -12.23
C GLY A 179 1.02 1.72 -11.34
N TYR A 180 1.02 0.84 -10.37
CA TYR A 180 2.11 0.67 -9.41
C TYR A 180 2.56 -0.78 -9.37
N LEU A 181 3.88 -0.97 -9.28
CA LEU A 181 4.50 -2.25 -9.00
C LEU A 181 5.00 -2.23 -7.56
N VAL A 182 4.35 -2.98 -6.68
CA VAL A 182 4.63 -3.02 -5.25
C VAL A 182 5.33 -4.32 -4.91
N MET A 183 6.47 -4.25 -4.23
CA MET A 183 7.26 -5.42 -3.88
C MET A 183 8.06 -5.21 -2.59
N ASN A 184 8.56 -6.31 -2.04
CA ASN A 184 9.48 -6.30 -0.90
C ASN A 184 10.87 -5.81 -1.32
N GLY A 185 11.69 -5.32 -0.39
CA GLY A 185 13.05 -4.83 -0.66
C GLY A 185 13.98 -5.88 -1.22
N GLN A 186 13.85 -7.14 -0.81
CA GLN A 186 14.65 -8.24 -1.37
C GLN A 186 14.24 -8.53 -2.83
N ASP A 187 12.94 -8.61 -3.10
CA ASP A 187 12.42 -8.82 -4.46
C ASP A 187 12.81 -7.66 -5.39
N TYR A 188 12.80 -6.43 -4.86
CA TYR A 188 13.31 -5.27 -5.59
C TYR A 188 14.77 -5.40 -5.95
N THR A 189 15.61 -5.87 -5.02
CA THR A 189 17.03 -6.10 -5.28
C THR A 189 17.23 -7.16 -6.37
N ASN A 190 16.49 -8.27 -6.29
CA ASN A 190 16.52 -9.33 -7.30
C ASN A 190 16.05 -8.81 -8.68
N TYR A 191 14.99 -7.98 -8.67
CA TYR A 191 14.46 -7.35 -9.88
C TYR A 191 15.47 -6.46 -10.57
N ILE A 192 16.08 -5.50 -9.87
CA ILE A 192 17.04 -4.55 -10.44
C ILE A 192 18.39 -5.18 -10.79
N SER A 193 18.76 -6.29 -10.13
CA SER A 193 19.99 -7.04 -10.42
C SER A 193 19.90 -7.88 -11.70
N ASN A 194 18.70 -8.01 -12.27
CA ASN A 194 18.51 -8.79 -13.49
C ASN A 194 19.27 -8.16 -14.68
N THR A 195 19.93 -9.00 -15.48
CA THR A 195 20.75 -8.57 -16.61
C THR A 195 19.97 -7.78 -17.66
N LYS A 196 18.68 -8.04 -17.85
CA LYS A 196 17.81 -7.30 -18.76
C LYS A 196 17.59 -5.86 -18.30
N VAL A 197 17.53 -5.62 -16.98
CA VAL A 197 17.41 -4.28 -16.39
C VAL A 197 18.76 -3.57 -16.42
N LEU A 198 19.83 -4.25 -15.99
CA LEU A 198 21.18 -3.69 -15.94
C LEU A 198 21.75 -3.35 -17.31
N ASN A 199 21.43 -4.11 -18.34
CA ASN A 199 21.91 -3.86 -19.70
C ASN A 199 21.05 -2.85 -20.48
N HIS A 200 19.91 -2.43 -19.94
CA HIS A 200 19.06 -1.46 -20.63
C HIS A 200 19.57 -0.04 -20.43
N PRO A 201 19.83 0.75 -21.50
CA PRO A 201 20.46 2.08 -21.38
C PRO A 201 19.73 3.06 -20.46
N THR A 202 18.39 3.01 -20.46
CA THR A 202 17.56 3.90 -19.67
C THR A 202 17.56 3.56 -18.17
N TYR A 203 17.59 2.27 -17.82
CA TYR A 203 17.51 1.81 -16.44
C TYR A 203 18.88 1.67 -15.79
N SER A 204 19.90 1.25 -16.55
CA SER A 204 21.25 1.01 -16.03
C SER A 204 21.86 2.25 -15.40
N SER A 205 21.67 3.43 -16.00
CA SER A 205 22.22 4.68 -15.45
C SER A 205 21.61 5.01 -14.08
N GLY A 206 20.31 4.80 -13.89
CA GLY A 206 19.63 5.00 -12.61
C GLY A 206 20.09 4.02 -11.55
N VAL A 207 20.20 2.73 -11.89
CA VAL A 207 20.70 1.69 -10.97
C VAL A 207 22.12 1.96 -10.55
N MET A 208 23.01 2.28 -11.51
CA MET A 208 24.43 2.50 -11.24
C MET A 208 24.72 3.80 -10.50
N SER A 209 23.92 4.86 -10.70
CA SER A 209 24.13 6.14 -10.03
C SER A 209 23.48 6.26 -8.67
N ASN A 210 22.25 5.75 -8.51
CA ASN A 210 21.42 5.98 -7.33
C ASN A 210 20.93 4.69 -6.65
N GLY A 211 21.18 3.51 -7.23
CA GLY A 211 20.65 2.24 -6.76
C GLY A 211 19.11 2.14 -6.83
N ARG A 212 18.49 2.99 -7.66
CA ARG A 212 17.02 3.07 -7.75
C ARG A 212 16.54 3.17 -9.19
N VAL A 213 15.47 2.44 -9.46
CA VAL A 213 14.63 2.65 -10.63
C VAL A 213 13.27 3.12 -10.13
N GLY A 214 12.87 4.31 -10.53
CA GLY A 214 11.60 4.92 -10.08
C GLY A 214 10.37 4.35 -10.79
N SER A 215 10.54 3.97 -12.06
CA SER A 215 9.48 3.37 -12.87
C SER A 215 10.05 2.38 -13.86
N ILE A 216 9.29 1.34 -14.14
CA ILE A 216 9.63 0.31 -15.15
C ILE A 216 8.34 -0.07 -15.88
N LEU A 217 8.42 -0.27 -17.19
CA LEU A 217 7.27 -0.63 -18.03
C LEU A 217 6.06 0.31 -17.89
N GLY A 218 6.25 1.57 -17.50
CA GLY A 218 5.18 2.53 -17.24
C GLY A 218 4.57 2.43 -15.83
N LEU A 219 4.99 1.46 -15.01
CA LEU A 219 4.55 1.31 -13.62
C LEU A 219 5.49 2.06 -12.67
N THR A 220 4.93 2.73 -11.68
CA THR A 220 5.72 3.33 -10.59
C THR A 220 6.08 2.26 -9.56
N ILE A 221 7.37 2.14 -9.22
CA ILE A 221 7.82 1.14 -8.26
C ILE A 221 7.67 1.65 -6.83
N VAL A 222 7.00 0.87 -5.99
CA VAL A 222 6.88 1.10 -4.56
C VAL A 222 7.50 -0.07 -3.81
N VAL A 223 8.55 0.23 -3.04
CA VAL A 223 9.21 -0.77 -2.20
C VAL A 223 8.65 -0.69 -0.78
N SER A 224 8.12 -1.79 -0.28
CA SER A 224 7.54 -1.87 1.07
C SER A 224 7.90 -3.18 1.75
N GLU A 225 8.50 -3.09 2.93
CA GLU A 225 8.85 -4.27 3.73
C GLU A 225 7.63 -4.98 4.36
N VAL A 226 6.45 -4.40 4.18
CA VAL A 226 5.18 -5.00 4.63
C VAL A 226 4.73 -6.09 3.68
N VAL A 227 5.14 -6.01 2.41
CA VAL A 227 4.78 -7.02 1.40
C VAL A 227 5.20 -8.41 1.85
N THR A 228 4.25 -9.33 1.80
CA THR A 228 4.48 -10.75 2.09
C THR A 228 5.65 -11.26 1.24
N ALA A 229 6.56 -12.02 1.87
CA ALA A 229 7.68 -12.62 1.17
C ALA A 229 7.21 -13.42 -0.06
N GLU A 230 8.05 -13.47 -1.08
CA GLU A 230 7.78 -14.21 -2.33
C GLU A 230 6.56 -13.70 -3.11
N SER A 231 6.16 -12.44 -2.85
CA SER A 231 5.02 -11.83 -3.54
C SER A 231 5.35 -10.43 -4.03
N ALA A 232 4.80 -10.08 -5.20
CA ALA A 232 4.76 -8.73 -5.73
C ALA A 232 3.36 -8.44 -6.27
N TYR A 233 3.03 -7.17 -6.43
CA TYR A 233 1.70 -6.76 -6.86
C TYR A 233 1.78 -5.73 -7.98
N VAL A 234 0.98 -5.91 -9.03
CA VAL A 234 0.65 -4.85 -9.98
C VAL A 234 -0.73 -4.33 -9.59
N ILE A 235 -0.82 -3.05 -9.27
CA ILE A 235 -2.01 -2.42 -8.68
C ILE A 235 -2.38 -1.17 -9.48
N VAL A 236 -3.66 -1.00 -9.79
CA VAL A 236 -4.21 0.28 -10.26
C VAL A 236 -4.69 1.06 -9.03
N ALA A 237 -3.95 2.11 -8.68
CA ALA A 237 -4.21 2.85 -7.45
C ALA A 237 -5.49 3.69 -7.52
N LYS A 238 -6.13 3.86 -6.35
CA LYS A 238 -7.29 4.75 -6.11
C LYS A 238 -8.58 4.39 -6.86
N GLN A 239 -8.67 3.21 -7.43
CA GLN A 239 -9.89 2.72 -8.05
C GLN A 239 -10.57 1.70 -7.13
N GLY A 240 -10.06 0.48 -7.05
CA GLY A 240 -10.65 -0.59 -6.24
C GLY A 240 -10.30 -0.59 -4.75
N MET A 241 -9.31 0.20 -4.34
CA MET A 241 -8.83 0.26 -2.95
C MET A 241 -9.27 1.56 -2.27
N VAL A 242 -10.02 1.44 -1.17
CA VAL A 242 -10.52 2.59 -0.41
C VAL A 242 -10.13 2.48 1.06
N TRP A 243 -9.58 3.54 1.61
CA TRP A 243 -9.36 3.73 3.04
C TRP A 243 -10.44 4.62 3.62
N LYS A 244 -11.37 4.06 4.39
CA LYS A 244 -12.39 4.81 5.12
C LYS A 244 -11.82 5.32 6.44
N GLN A 245 -11.48 6.60 6.46
CA GLN A 245 -10.86 7.28 7.59
C GLN A 245 -11.92 7.89 8.50
N ALA A 246 -12.10 7.32 9.68
CA ALA A 246 -13.00 7.89 10.69
C ALA A 246 -12.30 9.01 11.48
N GLU A 247 -11.02 8.87 11.73
CA GLU A 247 -10.23 9.87 12.43
C GLU A 247 -8.79 9.80 11.91
N GLY A 248 -8.28 10.91 11.38
CA GLY A 248 -6.88 11.01 10.96
C GLY A 248 -5.93 10.91 12.14
N MET A 249 -4.65 10.77 11.83
CA MET A 249 -3.61 10.67 12.87
C MET A 249 -3.72 11.85 13.86
N LYS A 250 -3.95 11.50 15.12
CA LYS A 250 -3.98 12.44 16.25
C LYS A 250 -2.90 12.11 17.25
N VAL A 251 -2.35 13.14 17.85
CA VAL A 251 -1.33 13.03 18.89
C VAL A 251 -1.76 13.83 20.11
N VAL A 252 -1.60 13.23 21.28
CA VAL A 252 -1.86 13.88 22.58
C VAL A 252 -0.69 13.61 23.50
N THR A 253 -0.24 14.66 24.16
CA THR A 253 0.80 14.62 25.19
C THR A 253 0.14 14.74 26.55
N ILE A 254 0.48 13.84 27.47
CA ILE A 254 0.01 13.82 28.85
C ILE A 254 1.26 13.93 29.72
N THR A 255 1.37 15.01 30.49
CA THR A 255 2.47 15.22 31.40
C THR A 255 2.05 14.88 32.83
N ASP A 256 2.80 13.97 33.44
CA ASP A 256 2.71 13.66 34.88
C ASP A 256 3.81 14.47 35.59
N PRO A 257 3.44 15.53 36.34
CA PRO A 257 4.41 16.45 36.94
C PRO A 257 5.43 15.73 37.83
N GLY A 258 6.70 16.02 37.63
CA GLY A 258 7.79 15.42 38.39
C GLY A 258 8.14 13.97 38.06
N LYS A 259 7.48 13.34 37.08
CA LYS A 259 7.68 11.92 36.75
C LYS A 259 7.96 11.64 35.26
N SER A 260 7.03 11.95 34.39
CA SER A 260 7.15 11.56 32.97
C SER A 260 6.22 12.34 32.05
N THR A 261 6.54 12.27 30.76
CA THR A 261 5.66 12.73 29.68
C THR A 261 5.30 11.54 28.80
N THR A 262 4.02 11.29 28.61
CA THR A 262 3.47 10.24 27.74
C THR A 262 2.96 10.86 26.46
N ILE A 263 3.42 10.35 25.33
CA ILE A 263 2.95 10.72 24.01
C ILE A 263 2.05 9.60 23.50
N ARG A 264 0.81 9.92 23.18
CA ARG A 264 -0.16 9.00 22.58
C ARG A 264 -0.47 9.42 21.15
N ALA A 265 -0.38 8.49 20.23
CA ALA A 265 -0.80 8.70 18.85
C ALA A 265 -1.79 7.64 18.44
N TRP A 266 -2.78 8.01 17.63
CA TRP A 266 -3.75 7.06 17.08
C TRP A 266 -4.35 7.57 15.79
N GLU A 267 -4.82 6.60 15.00
CA GLU A 267 -5.64 6.80 13.82
C GLU A 267 -6.78 5.79 13.84
N ARG A 268 -7.95 6.14 13.28
CA ARG A 268 -9.09 5.25 13.14
C ARG A 268 -9.50 5.17 11.69
N GLY A 269 -9.64 3.94 11.19
CA GLY A 269 -10.07 3.71 9.83
C GLY A 269 -10.24 2.23 9.53
N VAL A 270 -10.74 1.95 8.35
CA VAL A 270 -10.90 0.60 7.82
C VAL A 270 -10.61 0.57 6.33
N PHE A 271 -9.92 -0.47 5.90
CA PHE A 271 -9.65 -0.73 4.51
C PHE A 271 -10.83 -1.47 3.87
N GLN A 272 -11.17 -1.07 2.64
CA GLN A 272 -12.19 -1.70 1.80
C GLN A 272 -11.58 -2.01 0.43
N LEU A 273 -11.62 -3.26 0.05
CA LEU A 273 -11.27 -3.71 -1.28
C LEU A 273 -12.57 -3.90 -2.07
N GLN A 274 -12.92 -2.94 -2.91
CA GLN A 274 -14.16 -2.91 -3.68
C GLN A 274 -14.00 -3.67 -5.00
N ALA A 275 -12.92 -3.42 -5.74
CA ALA A 275 -12.62 -4.08 -7.00
C ALA A 275 -11.33 -4.92 -6.90
N PRO A 276 -11.42 -6.20 -6.53
CA PRO A 276 -10.25 -7.10 -6.42
C PRO A 276 -9.51 -7.31 -7.74
N ASN A 277 -10.22 -7.22 -8.87
CA ASN A 277 -9.67 -7.44 -10.21
C ASN A 277 -8.64 -6.38 -10.62
N GLU A 278 -8.62 -5.22 -9.97
CA GLU A 278 -7.61 -4.17 -10.19
C GLU A 278 -6.25 -4.47 -9.56
N ILE A 279 -6.15 -5.62 -8.89
CA ILE A 279 -4.92 -6.11 -8.26
C ILE A 279 -4.54 -7.43 -8.90
N CYS A 280 -3.34 -7.47 -9.49
CA CYS A 280 -2.72 -8.72 -9.93
C CYS A 280 -1.56 -9.06 -8.99
N LYS A 281 -1.65 -10.21 -8.33
CA LYS A 281 -0.62 -10.73 -7.43
C LYS A 281 0.33 -11.64 -8.18
N ILE A 282 1.62 -11.36 -8.15
CA ILE A 282 2.69 -12.24 -8.63
C ILE A 282 3.18 -13.05 -7.45
N THR A 283 3.16 -14.37 -7.53
CA THR A 283 3.60 -15.29 -6.47
C THR A 283 4.84 -16.07 -6.88
N ASN A 284 5.56 -16.62 -5.91
CA ASN A 284 6.81 -17.36 -6.08
C ASN A 284 7.92 -16.48 -6.70
N THR A 285 8.04 -15.23 -6.26
CA THR A 285 9.11 -14.35 -6.75
C THR A 285 10.50 -14.78 -6.26
N ARG A 286 10.55 -15.63 -5.22
CA ARG A 286 11.78 -16.21 -4.64
C ARG A 286 11.67 -17.72 -4.45
N ALA A 287 12.83 -18.39 -4.43
CA ALA A 287 12.97 -19.83 -4.14
C ALA A 287 13.00 -20.14 -2.65
#